data_ec3b9e1263947cf523ca3708b2e3ac1f
#
_entry.id   ec3b9e1263947cf523ca3708b2e3ac1f
#
_cell.length_a   1.000
_cell.length_b   1.000
_cell.length_c   1.000
_cell.angle_alpha   90.00
_cell.angle_beta   90.00
_cell.angle_gamma   90.00
#
_symmetry.space_group_name_H-M   'P 1'
#
loop_
_entity.id
_entity.type
_entity.pdbx_description
1 polymer ?
#
loop_
_entity_poly.entity_id
_entity_poly.type
_entity_poly.pdbx_seq_one_letter_code
_entity_poly.pdbx_strand_id
1 'polypeptide(L)'
;MPKSRTQFAAVGPPPLPTPRLALSIPEFCEAHGISEGFFYKLKKQGEGPREMKVGARTLITFESAAEWRRTRENQHSRGPDP
;
A
#
# COMPACT_ATOMS: atom_id res chain seq x y z
N MET A 1 16.37 -9.76 27.83
CA MET A 1 15.83 -9.49 27.71
C MET A 1 15.28 -9.32 27.58
N PRO A 2 15.35 -9.44 27.37
CA PRO A 2 14.71 -9.24 27.12
C PRO A 2 14.16 -8.86 26.93
N LYS A 3 14.05 -8.84 26.48
CA LYS A 3 13.47 -8.41 26.24
C LYS A 3 12.95 -7.65 26.25
N SER A 4 13.08 -7.38 26.13
CA SER A 4 12.40 -6.69 26.18
C SER A 4 11.75 -6.14 25.82
N ARG A 5 11.61 -6.24 25.45
CA ARG A 5 10.84 -5.76 25.10
C ARG A 5 9.81 -5.69 25.15
N THR A 6 9.58 -5.85 25.03
CA THR A 6 8.55 -5.81 25.03
C THR A 6 7.91 -5.53 25.90
N GLN A 7 7.76 -5.45 26.30
CA GLN A 7 7.05 -5.18 27.03
C GLN A 7 6.77 -4.13 27.35
N PHE A 8 7.08 -3.51 27.41
CA PHE A 8 6.68 -2.52 27.70
C PHE A 8 5.61 -2.14 27.51
N ALA A 9 5.63 -2.21 27.21
CA ALA A 9 4.43 -1.87 26.61
C ALA A 9 3.20 -2.25 27.32
N ALA A 10 3.23 -3.12 28.11
CA ALA A 10 2.05 -3.62 28.75
C ALA A 10 1.50 -2.67 29.77
N VAL A 11 2.20 -1.60 30.04
CA VAL A 11 1.82 -0.71 31.11
C VAL A 11 1.14 0.51 30.50
N GLY A 12 -0.06 0.85 30.98
CA GLY A 12 -0.76 2.00 30.51
C GLY A 12 -1.39 1.78 29.15
N PRO A 13 -2.12 2.78 28.65
CA PRO A 13 -2.77 2.64 27.34
C PRO A 13 -1.71 2.59 26.24
N PRO A 14 -2.00 1.85 25.17
CA PRO A 14 -1.07 1.81 24.04
C PRO A 14 -1.01 3.18 23.38
N PRO A 15 0.14 3.51 22.81
CA PRO A 15 0.24 4.76 22.06
C PRO A 15 -0.63 4.69 20.83
N LEU A 16 -1.02 5.85 20.34
CA LEU A 16 -1.73 5.94 19.08
C LEU A 16 -0.84 5.43 17.95
N PRO A 17 -1.42 4.76 16.97
CA PRO A 17 -0.62 4.29 15.85
C PRO A 17 -0.01 5.47 15.11
N THR A 18 1.19 5.27 14.63
CA THR A 18 1.82 6.26 13.78
C THR A 18 1.11 6.29 12.44
N PRO A 19 0.70 7.46 11.96
CA PRO A 19 0.08 7.53 10.64
C PRO A 19 1.05 7.03 9.58
N ARG A 20 0.54 6.29 8.65
CA ARG A 20 1.32 5.77 7.54
C ARG A 20 1.33 6.77 6.41
N LEU A 21 2.48 6.91 5.78
CA LEU A 21 2.61 7.74 4.59
C LEU A 21 2.80 6.90 3.34
N ALA A 22 3.09 5.64 3.53
CA ALA A 22 3.30 4.73 2.41
C ALA A 22 2.93 3.33 2.86
N LEU A 23 2.62 2.49 1.89
CA LEU A 23 2.21 1.12 2.12
C LEU A 23 3.20 0.16 1.49
N SER A 24 3.38 -0.98 2.12
CA SER A 24 4.08 -2.08 1.46
C SER A 24 3.16 -2.65 0.38
N ILE A 25 3.73 -3.49 -0.48
CA ILE A 25 2.91 -4.09 -1.52
C ILE A 25 1.79 -4.95 -0.93
N PRO A 26 2.04 -5.82 0.06
CA PRO A 26 0.92 -6.55 0.64
C PRO A 26 -0.13 -5.65 1.27
N GLU A 27 0.30 -4.57 1.93
CA GLU A 27 -0.65 -3.64 2.53
C GLU A 27 -1.46 -2.92 1.47
N PHE A 28 -0.81 -2.53 0.37
CA PHE A 28 -1.51 -1.88 -0.72
C PHE A 28 -2.58 -2.81 -1.29
N CYS A 29 -2.23 -4.06 -1.51
CA CYS A 29 -3.16 -5.02 -2.07
C CYS A 29 -4.34 -5.26 -1.14
N GLU A 30 -4.06 -5.39 0.15
CA GLU A 30 -5.13 -5.60 1.11
C GLU A 30 -6.05 -4.40 1.17
N ALA A 31 -5.47 -3.21 1.18
CA ALA A 31 -6.26 -1.99 1.26
C ALA A 31 -7.15 -1.79 0.04
N HIS A 32 -6.74 -2.32 -1.10
CA HIS A 32 -7.50 -2.14 -2.34
C HIS A 32 -8.27 -3.38 -2.74
N GLY A 33 -8.23 -4.42 -1.92
CA GLY A 33 -9.01 -5.61 -2.20
C GLY A 33 -8.57 -6.41 -3.39
N ILE A 34 -7.27 -6.38 -3.71
CA ILE A 34 -6.75 -7.16 -4.82
C ILE A 34 -5.69 -8.11 -4.29
N SER A 35 -5.44 -9.18 -5.04
CA SER A 35 -4.42 -10.14 -4.66
C SER A 35 -3.06 -9.64 -5.10
N GLU A 36 -2.02 -10.15 -4.44
CA GLU A 36 -0.66 -9.80 -4.85
C GLU A 36 -0.36 -10.31 -6.25
N GLY A 37 -0.87 -11.46 -6.59
CA GLY A 37 -0.68 -11.98 -7.94
C GLY A 37 -1.23 -11.05 -8.97
N PHE A 38 -2.42 -10.52 -8.71
CA PHE A 38 -3.03 -9.58 -9.64
C PHE A 38 -2.21 -8.28 -9.69
N PHE A 39 -1.70 -7.84 -8.53
CA PHE A 39 -0.86 -6.66 -8.48
C PHE A 39 0.36 -6.81 -9.40
N TYR A 40 1.05 -7.95 -9.29
CA TYR A 40 2.25 -8.14 -10.10
C TYR A 40 1.93 -8.28 -11.57
N LYS A 41 0.76 -8.79 -11.88
CA LYS A 41 0.30 -8.83 -13.26
C LYS A 41 0.12 -7.40 -13.80
N LEU A 42 -0.52 -6.54 -13.01
CA LEU A 42 -0.68 -5.15 -13.40
C LEU A 42 0.67 -4.47 -13.58
N LYS A 43 1.56 -4.71 -12.63
CA LYS A 43 2.89 -4.11 -12.70
C LYS A 43 3.61 -4.51 -13.98
N LYS A 44 3.51 -5.78 -14.32
CA LYS A 44 4.14 -6.30 -15.52
C LYS A 44 3.59 -5.63 -16.77
N GLN A 45 2.32 -5.29 -16.75
CA GLN A 45 1.67 -4.63 -17.87
C GLN A 45 1.88 -3.12 -17.87
N GLY A 46 2.60 -2.60 -16.88
CA GLY A 46 2.80 -1.17 -16.78
C GLY A 46 1.59 -0.42 -16.26
N GLU A 47 0.67 -1.12 -15.59
CA GLU A 47 -0.58 -0.51 -15.13
C GLU A 47 -0.69 -0.45 -13.63
N GLY A 48 0.39 -0.72 -12.92
CA GLY A 48 0.38 -0.60 -11.48
C GLY A 48 0.72 0.80 -11.02
N PRO A 49 0.61 1.06 -9.72
CA PRO A 49 0.98 2.37 -9.18
C PRO A 49 2.49 2.55 -9.21
N ARG A 50 2.90 3.82 -9.13
CA ARG A 50 4.32 4.11 -9.03
C ARG A 50 4.84 3.62 -7.69
N GLU A 51 6.07 3.13 -7.70
CA GLU A 51 6.69 2.56 -6.52
C GLU A 51 7.84 3.42 -6.06
N MET A 52 8.05 3.44 -4.75
CA MET A 52 9.17 4.13 -4.15
C MET A 52 10.11 3.08 -3.57
N LYS A 53 11.37 3.15 -3.96
CA LYS A 53 12.36 2.22 -3.45
C LYS A 53 13.13 2.87 -2.31
N VAL A 54 13.19 2.17 -1.20
CA VAL A 54 13.95 2.63 -0.05
C VAL A 54 14.83 1.47 0.37
N GLY A 55 16.09 1.51 -0.05
CA GLY A 55 16.96 0.37 0.16
C GLY A 55 16.42 -0.83 -0.57
N ALA A 56 16.23 -1.91 0.16
CA ALA A 56 15.68 -3.13 -0.42
C ALA A 56 14.16 -3.17 -0.38
N ARG A 57 13.54 -2.12 0.16
CA ARG A 57 12.09 -2.12 0.32
C ARG A 57 11.41 -1.41 -0.83
N THR A 58 10.25 -1.92 -1.18
CA THR A 58 9.40 -1.30 -2.18
C THR A 58 8.14 -0.82 -1.48
N LEU A 59 7.85 0.46 -1.61
CA LEU A 59 6.70 1.07 -0.96
C LEU A 59 5.88 1.82 -2.00
N ILE A 60 4.61 2.01 -1.69
CA ILE A 60 3.70 2.78 -2.52
C ILE A 60 3.16 3.89 -1.65
N THR A 61 3.48 5.14 -2.00
CA THR A 61 3.00 6.27 -1.21
C THR A 61 1.51 6.41 -1.36
N PHE A 62 0.90 7.05 -0.37
CA PHE A 62 -0.53 7.33 -0.47
C PHE A 62 -0.85 8.18 -1.68
N GLU A 63 0.06 9.11 -2.02
CA GLU A 63 -0.13 9.94 -3.20
C GLU A 63 -0.14 9.12 -4.48
N SER A 64 0.82 8.21 -4.60
CA SER A 64 0.88 7.34 -5.77
C SER A 64 -0.34 6.43 -5.85
N ALA A 65 -0.78 5.92 -4.71
CA ALA A 65 -1.95 5.07 -4.67
C ALA A 65 -3.20 5.84 -5.08
N ALA A 66 -3.32 7.08 -4.59
CA ALA A 66 -4.47 7.90 -4.93
C ALA A 66 -4.49 8.24 -6.42
N GLU A 67 -3.32 8.55 -6.96
CA GLU A 67 -3.21 8.85 -8.37
C GLU A 67 -3.57 7.64 -9.22
N TRP A 68 -3.09 6.47 -8.79
CA TRP A 68 -3.41 5.23 -9.49
C TRP A 68 -4.91 4.95 -9.46
N ARG A 69 -5.54 5.14 -8.31
CA ARG A 69 -7.00 4.93 -8.21
C ARG A 69 -7.72 5.88 -9.15
N ARG A 70 -7.30 7.13 -9.18
CA ARG A 70 -7.94 8.13 -10.04
C ARG A 70 -7.80 7.76 -11.50
N THR A 71 -6.61 7.30 -11.89
CA THR A 71 -6.39 6.89 -13.25
C THR A 71 -7.27 5.69 -13.62
N ARG A 72 -7.38 4.72 -12.70
CA ARG A 72 -8.22 3.57 -12.96
C ARG A 72 -9.68 3.96 -13.07
N GLU A 73 -10.12 4.87 -12.21
CA GLU A 73 -11.49 5.35 -12.27
C GLU A 73 -11.77 6.05 -13.59
N ASN A 74 -10.84 6.87 -14.05
CA ASN A 74 -11.01 7.58 -15.30
C ASN A 74 -11.06 6.63 -16.48
N GLN A 75 -10.22 5.62 -16.47
CA GLN A 75 -10.22 4.62 -17.53
C GLN A 75 -11.55 3.90 -17.57
N HIS A 76 -12.06 3.55 -16.39
CA HIS A 76 -13.32 2.85 -16.32
C HIS A 76 -14.48 3.75 -16.77
N SER A 77 -14.45 5.01 -16.34
CA SER A 77 -15.51 5.96 -16.69
C SER A 77 -15.57 6.23 -18.19
N ARG A 78 -14.44 6.22 -18.81
CA ARG A 78 -14.35 6.47 -20.24
C ARG A 78 -14.54 5.20 -21.03
N GLY A 79 -14.73 4.14 -20.37
CA GLY A 79 -14.86 2.88 -21.02
C GLY A 79 -15.92 2.97 -22.03
N PRO A 80 -15.86 2.23 -22.97
CA PRO A 80 -16.81 2.26 -24.03
C PRO A 80 -18.13 2.02 -23.49
N ASP A 81 -18.15 2.21 -23.04
CA ASP A 81 -19.08 2.11 -22.61
C ASP A 81 -19.61 1.77 -23.07
N PRO A 82 -19.60 1.59 -23.07
CA PRO A 82 -19.92 0.84 -23.48
C PRO A 82 -20.44 0.69 -24.11
#